data_45e26873331a35f1d29866d2c9fe705b
#
_entry.id   45e26873331a35f1d29866d2c9fe705b
#
_cell.length_a   1.000
_cell.length_b   1.000
_cell.length_c   1.000
_cell.angle_alpha   90.00
_cell.angle_beta   90.00
_cell.angle_gamma   90.00
#
_symmetry.space_group_name_H-M   'P 1'
#
loop_
_entity.id
_entity.type
_entity.pdbx_description
1 polymer ?
#
loop_
_entity_poly.entity_id
_entity_poly.type
_entity_poly.pdbx_seq_one_letter_code
_entity_poly.pdbx_strand_id
1 'polypeptide(L)'
;MDRTFSDVIIRYLEQFGVEYVFSVPGSPLGPIYDALARSERRSGPRSILARHEGGAAFMADGYARESGRIGVCCATTGPGATNLITGVACAYADHVPMLVITPQTPLHTFGLGPFQESSADAVDIMGMFEHCTRYNSLVSHPDQLERKLAGALTVALQAPKGPAHLSVPIEILGAPAAAGGEIVYANLCKMATEPASVVDSAAVEKLCDDLCMTLSRGRRVVLLIGHDCAGASDEIIKLAELLNAPIVTTQRGKSRINPYHPLARGVFGFAGHKTAREALVDESVGLVLAAGTDLGEWSTSRWDPALMNDKLVHIHNAMDCFARSPMARLHVYGTIRTIFGHLAERIGPILREGKLATGMVKEPEETSRQYPKPQDRPQYLPRGIEVLAPDSCKPENSSAAMKPQFVIRELVQRFPPETRFLIDNSNSVPWSIHYFFSRHPQNYHLSTGFASMGWAIGAAVGMALGAKSAPVMCLTGDGCFLMNGLEISVAVEQRLPVIFVVLIDRAYGMIKHSLRLKSDERVDLPIPPVDFCGIAKAAGAHALEIHHPEDFARLDCQALCSRKGPTLLEVHIDPEEVPPLLMA
;
A
#
# COMPACT_ATOMS: atom_id res chain seq x y z
N MET A 1 20.90 -4.92 35.78
CA MET A 1 20.77 -6.01 34.79
C MET A 1 21.74 -5.69 33.68
N ASP A 2 22.56 -6.64 33.30
CA ASP A 2 23.51 -6.48 32.23
C ASP A 2 22.75 -6.33 30.91
N ARG A 3 23.24 -5.45 30.06
CA ARG A 3 22.68 -5.16 28.75
C ARG A 3 22.92 -6.36 27.82
N THR A 4 21.92 -6.75 27.03
CA THR A 4 22.02 -7.86 26.07
C THR A 4 22.06 -7.35 24.63
N PHE A 5 22.40 -8.22 23.66
CA PHE A 5 22.34 -7.89 22.24
C PHE A 5 20.90 -7.59 21.78
N SER A 6 19.86 -8.12 22.44
CA SER A 6 18.48 -7.70 22.21
C SER A 6 18.26 -6.22 22.56
N ASP A 7 18.89 -5.68 23.63
CA ASP A 7 18.83 -4.25 23.93
C ASP A 7 19.54 -3.40 22.85
N VAL A 8 20.58 -3.94 22.20
CA VAL A 8 21.23 -3.27 21.06
C VAL A 8 20.25 -3.18 19.88
N ILE A 9 19.57 -4.28 19.54
CA ILE A 9 18.54 -4.27 18.46
C ILE A 9 17.50 -3.20 18.75
N ILE A 10 16.92 -3.17 19.96
CA ILE A 10 15.86 -2.22 20.30
C ILE A 10 16.36 -0.76 20.22
N ARG A 11 17.61 -0.47 20.62
CA ARG A 11 18.19 0.88 20.46
C ARG A 11 18.33 1.31 19.00
N TYR A 12 18.68 0.40 18.08
CA TYR A 12 18.65 0.71 16.65
C TYR A 12 17.22 1.03 16.20
N LEU A 13 16.23 0.27 16.64
CA LEU A 13 14.83 0.56 16.32
C LEU A 13 14.39 1.93 16.87
N GLU A 14 14.79 2.30 18.09
CA GLU A 14 14.59 3.65 18.66
C GLU A 14 15.20 4.74 17.76
N GLN A 15 16.42 4.53 17.26
CA GLN A 15 17.11 5.47 16.38
C GLN A 15 16.39 5.65 15.02
N PHE A 16 15.77 4.60 14.50
CA PHE A 16 14.95 4.66 13.29
C PHE A 16 13.52 5.14 13.55
N GLY A 17 13.20 5.55 14.76
CA GLY A 17 11.89 6.07 15.14
C GLY A 17 10.79 5.02 15.13
N VAL A 18 11.13 3.74 15.23
CA VAL A 18 10.15 2.65 15.34
C VAL A 18 9.42 2.77 16.68
N GLU A 19 8.10 2.70 16.66
CA GLU A 19 7.24 2.78 17.84
C GLU A 19 6.68 1.40 18.25
N TYR A 20 6.55 0.49 17.28
CA TYR A 20 5.91 -0.81 17.49
C TYR A 20 6.68 -1.96 16.85
N VAL A 21 6.70 -3.10 17.53
CA VAL A 21 7.17 -4.40 17.02
C VAL A 21 5.99 -5.36 17.06
N PHE A 22 5.57 -5.82 15.89
CA PHE A 22 4.42 -6.71 15.73
C PHE A 22 4.86 -8.17 15.81
N SER A 23 4.20 -8.98 16.65
CA SER A 23 4.69 -10.33 16.89
C SER A 23 3.64 -11.30 17.42
N VAL A 24 3.93 -12.59 17.27
CA VAL A 24 3.30 -13.67 18.03
C VAL A 24 4.35 -14.24 19.00
N PRO A 25 4.03 -14.41 20.29
CA PRO A 25 5.00 -14.85 21.30
C PRO A 25 5.54 -16.27 21.05
N GLY A 26 6.81 -16.45 21.41
CA GLY A 26 7.46 -17.75 21.48
C GLY A 26 8.69 -17.69 22.38
N SER A 27 9.05 -18.80 23.03
CA SER A 27 10.17 -18.85 23.97
C SER A 27 11.48 -18.27 23.43
N PRO A 28 11.90 -18.58 22.19
CA PRO A 28 13.14 -18.04 21.62
C PRO A 28 13.17 -16.51 21.46
N LEU A 29 12.01 -15.84 21.51
CA LEU A 29 11.91 -14.37 21.50
C LEU A 29 12.02 -13.73 22.89
N GLY A 30 12.14 -14.53 23.96
CA GLY A 30 12.22 -14.02 25.35
C GLY A 30 13.14 -12.83 25.52
N PRO A 31 14.42 -12.90 25.09
CA PRO A 31 15.36 -11.77 25.20
C PRO A 31 14.89 -10.49 24.47
N ILE A 32 14.19 -10.61 23.34
CA ILE A 32 13.59 -9.47 22.61
C ILE A 32 12.45 -8.85 23.42
N TYR A 33 11.56 -9.68 24.01
CA TYR A 33 10.47 -9.17 24.85
C TYR A 33 10.97 -8.49 26.12
N ASP A 34 12.01 -9.03 26.74
CA ASP A 34 12.66 -8.41 27.90
C ASP A 34 13.24 -7.02 27.53
N ALA A 35 13.88 -6.92 26.38
CA ALA A 35 14.42 -5.65 25.87
C ALA A 35 13.30 -4.66 25.52
N LEU A 36 12.21 -5.11 24.86
CA LEU A 36 11.03 -4.29 24.56
C LEU A 36 10.36 -3.79 25.85
N ALA A 37 10.18 -4.65 26.86
CA ALA A 37 9.62 -4.24 28.14
C ALA A 37 10.48 -3.20 28.87
N ARG A 38 11.81 -3.28 28.75
CA ARG A 38 12.72 -2.23 29.26
C ARG A 38 12.60 -0.93 28.46
N SER A 39 12.43 -1.02 27.14
CA SER A 39 12.27 0.11 26.24
C SER A 39 10.93 0.84 26.48
N GLU A 40 9.84 0.11 26.57
CA GLU A 40 8.50 0.65 26.79
C GLU A 40 8.43 1.49 28.08
N ARG A 41 9.10 1.04 29.18
CA ARG A 41 9.21 1.83 30.42
C ARG A 41 9.92 3.18 30.24
N ARG A 42 10.65 3.37 29.13
CA ARG A 42 11.32 4.61 28.74
C ARG A 42 10.64 5.33 27.57
N SER A 43 9.39 4.93 27.25
CA SER A 43 8.63 5.44 26.11
C SER A 43 9.25 5.15 24.74
N GLY A 44 10.05 4.08 24.63
CA GLY A 44 10.55 3.55 23.37
C GLY A 44 9.61 2.51 22.74
N PRO A 45 10.08 1.74 21.76
CA PRO A 45 9.32 0.70 21.10
C PRO A 45 8.63 -0.28 22.05
N ARG A 46 7.40 -0.64 21.73
CA ARG A 46 6.63 -1.64 22.46
C ARG A 46 6.12 -2.75 21.56
N SER A 47 5.81 -3.91 22.14
CA SER A 47 5.25 -5.04 21.42
C SER A 47 3.75 -4.86 21.18
N ILE A 48 3.29 -5.23 19.97
CA ILE A 48 1.88 -5.44 19.63
C ILE A 48 1.70 -6.93 19.32
N LEU A 49 0.85 -7.60 20.08
CA LEU A 49 0.64 -9.03 19.93
C LEU A 49 -0.45 -9.31 18.89
N ALA A 50 -0.05 -9.88 17.75
CA ALA A 50 -0.97 -10.38 16.72
C ALA A 50 -1.58 -11.73 17.14
N ARG A 51 -2.57 -12.20 16.40
CA ARG A 51 -3.20 -13.52 16.61
C ARG A 51 -2.62 -14.58 15.68
N HIS A 52 -2.02 -14.11 14.58
CA HIS A 52 -1.29 -14.94 13.62
C HIS A 52 -0.07 -14.16 13.11
N GLU A 53 1.03 -14.85 12.81
CA GLU A 53 2.26 -14.18 12.37
C GLU A 53 2.08 -13.45 11.03
N GLY A 54 1.28 -14.01 10.11
CA GLY A 54 0.90 -13.31 8.88
C GLY A 54 0.20 -11.97 9.18
N GLY A 55 -0.67 -11.94 10.20
CA GLY A 55 -1.29 -10.71 10.72
C GLY A 55 -0.27 -9.72 11.25
N ALA A 56 0.76 -10.20 11.98
CA ALA A 56 1.87 -9.36 12.47
C ALA A 56 2.62 -8.68 11.31
N ALA A 57 2.94 -9.43 10.25
CA ALA A 57 3.59 -8.88 9.07
C ALA A 57 2.68 -7.90 8.31
N PHE A 58 1.37 -8.17 8.20
CA PHE A 58 0.41 -7.21 7.62
C PHE A 58 0.27 -5.94 8.46
N MET A 59 0.30 -6.04 9.80
CA MET A 59 0.32 -4.86 10.68
C MET A 59 1.59 -4.03 10.46
N ALA A 60 2.75 -4.68 10.36
CA ALA A 60 4.01 -4.00 10.06
C ALA A 60 3.97 -3.29 8.71
N ASP A 61 3.37 -3.92 7.68
CA ASP A 61 3.15 -3.32 6.36
C ASP A 61 2.26 -2.07 6.45
N GLY A 62 1.07 -2.18 7.07
CA GLY A 62 0.15 -1.07 7.22
C GLY A 62 0.74 0.10 8.02
N TYR A 63 1.49 -0.19 9.09
CA TYR A 63 2.20 0.81 9.88
C TYR A 63 3.26 1.55 9.04
N ALA A 64 4.04 0.81 8.23
CA ALA A 64 5.07 1.40 7.40
C ALA A 64 4.48 2.33 6.31
N ARG A 65 3.37 1.94 5.70
CA ARG A 65 2.68 2.75 4.67
C ARG A 65 2.18 4.08 5.20
N GLU A 66 1.65 4.12 6.41
CA GLU A 66 1.08 5.34 7.00
C GLU A 66 2.15 6.20 7.68
N SER A 67 3.00 5.59 8.51
CA SER A 67 4.00 6.33 9.28
C SER A 67 5.18 6.83 8.44
N GLY A 68 5.43 6.23 7.26
CA GLY A 68 6.62 6.43 6.46
C GLY A 68 7.89 5.83 7.05
N ARG A 69 7.78 5.15 8.21
CA ARG A 69 8.89 4.49 8.91
C ARG A 69 8.98 3.03 8.50
N ILE A 70 10.03 2.35 8.94
CA ILE A 70 10.16 0.90 8.73
C ILE A 70 9.17 0.15 9.63
N GLY A 71 8.43 -0.81 9.07
CA GLY A 71 7.64 -1.75 9.84
C GLY A 71 8.54 -2.83 10.43
N VAL A 72 8.25 -3.29 11.65
CA VAL A 72 9.05 -4.34 12.29
C VAL A 72 8.15 -5.46 12.75
N CYS A 73 8.43 -6.69 12.31
CA CYS A 73 7.75 -7.86 12.81
C CYS A 73 8.75 -8.93 13.27
N CYS A 74 8.34 -9.73 14.24
CA CYS A 74 9.11 -10.88 14.67
C CYS A 74 8.19 -12.08 15.02
N ALA A 75 8.72 -13.27 14.86
CA ALA A 75 8.03 -14.51 15.18
C ALA A 75 9.04 -15.57 15.64
N THR A 76 8.57 -16.59 16.34
CA THR A 76 9.42 -17.67 16.82
C THR A 76 10.03 -18.49 15.69
N THR A 77 10.96 -19.39 16.03
CA THR A 77 11.57 -20.35 15.11
C THR A 77 10.53 -21.30 14.48
N GLY A 78 10.88 -21.96 13.41
CA GLY A 78 10.04 -22.96 12.76
C GLY A 78 8.72 -22.38 12.24
N PRO A 79 7.55 -22.84 12.74
CA PRO A 79 6.25 -22.48 12.19
C PRO A 79 5.95 -20.98 12.30
N GLY A 80 6.44 -20.29 13.34
CA GLY A 80 6.26 -18.85 13.43
C GLY A 80 6.96 -18.08 12.31
N ALA A 81 8.19 -18.47 12.00
CA ALA A 81 8.93 -17.88 10.89
C ALA A 81 8.27 -18.18 9.53
N THR A 82 7.82 -19.43 9.28
CA THR A 82 7.14 -19.77 8.01
C THR A 82 5.81 -19.03 7.84
N ASN A 83 5.05 -18.81 8.92
CA ASN A 83 3.79 -18.07 8.87
C ASN A 83 3.96 -16.58 8.52
N LEU A 84 5.15 -15.97 8.74
CA LEU A 84 5.44 -14.60 8.31
C LEU A 84 5.56 -14.44 6.79
N ILE A 85 5.93 -15.52 6.06
CA ILE A 85 6.38 -15.44 4.65
C ILE A 85 5.37 -14.74 3.76
N THR A 86 4.08 -15.07 3.86
CA THR A 86 3.04 -14.43 3.02
C THR A 86 3.01 -12.91 3.22
N GLY A 87 3.07 -12.44 4.46
CA GLY A 87 3.06 -11.00 4.75
C GLY A 87 4.34 -10.30 4.30
N VAL A 88 5.48 -10.96 4.47
CA VAL A 88 6.77 -10.46 4.00
C VAL A 88 6.82 -10.41 2.46
N ALA A 89 6.28 -11.42 1.77
CA ALA A 89 6.16 -11.43 0.32
C ALA A 89 5.27 -10.30 -0.22
N CYS A 90 4.17 -9.96 0.50
CA CYS A 90 3.36 -8.78 0.17
C CYS A 90 4.18 -7.49 0.26
N ALA A 91 4.93 -7.31 1.35
CA ALA A 91 5.80 -6.14 1.53
C ALA A 91 6.90 -6.08 0.47
N TYR A 92 7.47 -7.23 0.08
CA TYR A 92 8.48 -7.33 -0.98
C TYR A 92 7.92 -6.89 -2.33
N ALA A 93 6.78 -7.45 -2.73
CA ALA A 93 6.16 -7.18 -4.01
C ALA A 93 5.61 -5.74 -4.14
N ASP A 94 5.27 -5.10 -3.01
CA ASP A 94 4.76 -3.74 -2.95
C ASP A 94 5.82 -2.69 -2.57
N HIS A 95 7.08 -3.08 -2.42
CA HIS A 95 8.20 -2.21 -2.03
C HIS A 95 7.99 -1.51 -0.68
N VAL A 96 7.43 -2.22 0.31
CA VAL A 96 7.20 -1.68 1.65
C VAL A 96 8.39 -2.00 2.56
N PRO A 97 9.02 -1.01 3.21
CA PRO A 97 10.16 -1.25 4.06
C PRO A 97 9.76 -2.01 5.33
N MET A 98 10.40 -3.16 5.57
CA MET A 98 10.10 -4.02 6.71
C MET A 98 11.37 -4.66 7.24
N LEU A 99 11.54 -4.71 8.56
CA LEU A 99 12.53 -5.53 9.24
C LEU A 99 11.83 -6.76 9.84
N VAL A 100 12.29 -7.93 9.44
CA VAL A 100 11.83 -9.22 9.94
C VAL A 100 12.91 -9.82 10.82
N ILE A 101 12.59 -10.12 12.07
CA ILE A 101 13.52 -10.76 13.00
C ILE A 101 12.95 -12.12 13.39
N THR A 102 13.70 -13.18 13.09
CA THR A 102 13.39 -14.52 13.57
C THR A 102 14.54 -15.01 14.47
N PRO A 103 14.27 -15.55 15.65
CA PRO A 103 15.29 -16.25 16.39
C PRO A 103 15.68 -17.54 15.65
N GLN A 104 16.80 -18.12 16.06
CA GLN A 104 17.27 -19.42 15.61
C GLN A 104 17.66 -20.26 16.83
N THR A 105 17.61 -21.57 16.68
CA THR A 105 18.17 -22.50 17.66
C THR A 105 19.67 -22.26 17.84
N PRO A 106 20.28 -22.67 18.99
CA PRO A 106 21.71 -22.46 19.20
C PRO A 106 22.55 -23.09 18.06
N LEU A 107 23.53 -22.33 17.56
CA LEU A 107 24.34 -22.73 16.41
C LEU A 107 25.01 -24.12 16.57
N HIS A 108 25.48 -24.43 17.79
CA HIS A 108 26.13 -25.71 18.09
C HIS A 108 25.17 -26.90 18.08
N THR A 109 23.86 -26.67 17.99
CA THR A 109 22.83 -27.71 17.94
C THR A 109 22.31 -28.00 16.53
N PHE A 110 22.79 -27.27 15.51
CA PHE A 110 22.37 -27.48 14.13
C PHE A 110 22.67 -28.92 13.68
N GLY A 111 21.71 -29.56 13.04
CA GLY A 111 21.79 -30.97 12.62
C GLY A 111 21.60 -32.00 13.74
N LEU A 112 21.42 -31.54 15.01
CA LEU A 112 21.14 -32.45 16.13
C LEU A 112 19.63 -32.61 16.42
N GLY A 113 18.75 -31.97 15.63
CA GLY A 113 17.29 -32.04 15.77
C GLY A 113 16.73 -31.27 17.00
N PRO A 114 17.23 -30.08 17.34
CA PRO A 114 16.61 -29.27 18.40
C PRO A 114 15.18 -28.92 18.05
N PHE A 115 14.34 -28.69 19.07
CA PHE A 115 12.94 -28.36 18.86
C PHE A 115 12.79 -27.10 17.98
N GLN A 116 11.97 -27.20 16.92
CA GLN A 116 11.76 -26.14 15.92
C GLN A 116 13.06 -25.70 15.20
N GLU A 117 13.98 -26.60 14.96
CA GLU A 117 15.17 -26.31 14.17
C GLU A 117 14.81 -25.69 12.81
N SER A 118 15.47 -24.60 12.48
CA SER A 118 15.21 -23.80 11.26
C SER A 118 16.51 -23.53 10.49
N SER A 119 17.51 -24.40 10.66
CA SER A 119 18.77 -24.39 9.93
C SER A 119 18.65 -25.06 8.55
N ALA A 120 19.71 -24.99 7.75
CA ALA A 120 19.79 -25.69 6.46
C ALA A 120 19.70 -27.22 6.58
N ASP A 121 19.97 -27.77 7.76
CA ASP A 121 19.87 -29.23 8.02
C ASP A 121 18.44 -29.69 8.33
N ALA A 122 17.48 -28.73 8.44
CA ALA A 122 16.07 -28.99 8.75
C ALA A 122 15.13 -28.18 7.81
N VAL A 123 14.14 -27.45 8.37
CA VAL A 123 13.32 -26.52 7.59
C VAL A 123 14.09 -25.22 7.40
N ASP A 124 14.72 -25.06 6.24
CA ASP A 124 15.61 -23.94 5.95
C ASP A 124 14.87 -22.60 5.82
N ILE A 125 14.73 -21.92 6.94
CA ILE A 125 14.10 -20.58 7.00
C ILE A 125 14.94 -19.55 6.24
N MET A 126 16.26 -19.65 6.26
CA MET A 126 17.10 -18.72 5.50
C MET A 126 16.82 -18.83 4.00
N GLY A 127 16.77 -20.05 3.46
CA GLY A 127 16.39 -20.30 2.07
C GLY A 127 14.97 -19.82 1.74
N MET A 128 14.01 -20.02 2.65
CA MET A 128 12.63 -19.55 2.44
C MET A 128 12.52 -18.03 2.35
N PHE A 129 13.25 -17.26 3.15
CA PHE A 129 13.23 -15.80 3.11
C PHE A 129 14.09 -15.19 2.00
N GLU A 130 15.00 -15.96 1.40
CA GLU A 130 15.93 -15.47 0.36
C GLU A 130 15.20 -14.81 -0.81
N HIS A 131 14.09 -15.40 -1.25
CA HIS A 131 13.37 -14.95 -2.44
C HIS A 131 12.23 -13.95 -2.16
N CYS A 132 11.97 -13.62 -0.91
CA CYS A 132 10.97 -12.62 -0.53
C CYS A 132 11.53 -11.48 0.34
N THR A 133 12.85 -11.33 0.38
CA THR A 133 13.53 -10.23 1.08
C THR A 133 14.64 -9.63 0.23
N ARG A 134 14.98 -8.37 0.48
CA ARG A 134 16.08 -7.68 -0.19
C ARG A 134 17.43 -7.87 0.53
N TYR A 135 17.36 -8.29 1.76
CA TYR A 135 18.51 -8.65 2.59
C TYR A 135 18.10 -9.81 3.48
N ASN A 136 18.93 -10.84 3.52
CA ASN A 136 18.68 -12.04 4.32
C ASN A 136 19.99 -12.52 4.95
N SER A 137 20.06 -12.60 6.28
CA SER A 137 21.32 -12.95 6.94
C SER A 137 21.12 -13.64 8.28
N LEU A 138 21.87 -14.74 8.49
CA LEU A 138 22.06 -15.36 9.80
C LEU A 138 23.18 -14.64 10.57
N VAL A 139 22.92 -14.23 11.80
CA VAL A 139 23.92 -13.70 12.73
C VAL A 139 24.63 -14.87 13.39
N SER A 140 25.84 -15.22 12.94
CA SER A 140 26.59 -16.38 13.42
C SER A 140 27.63 -16.04 14.51
N HIS A 141 27.80 -14.76 14.84
CA HIS A 141 28.69 -14.29 15.91
C HIS A 141 28.16 -12.96 16.46
N PRO A 142 28.26 -12.71 17.78
CA PRO A 142 27.82 -11.46 18.41
C PRO A 142 28.37 -10.18 17.72
N ASP A 143 29.65 -10.14 17.38
CA ASP A 143 30.31 -8.99 16.75
C ASP A 143 29.76 -8.65 15.34
N GLN A 144 28.97 -9.54 14.75
CA GLN A 144 28.34 -9.30 13.45
C GLN A 144 27.01 -8.55 13.57
N LEU A 145 26.35 -8.58 14.75
CA LEU A 145 24.96 -8.15 14.91
C LEU A 145 24.75 -6.72 14.44
N GLU A 146 25.49 -5.78 14.98
CA GLU A 146 25.29 -4.35 14.67
C GLU A 146 25.51 -4.06 13.18
N ARG A 147 26.56 -4.61 12.58
CA ARG A 147 26.84 -4.46 11.15
C ARG A 147 25.71 -5.02 10.27
N LYS A 148 25.23 -6.23 10.61
CA LYS A 148 24.15 -6.88 9.84
C LYS A 148 22.81 -6.17 10.03
N LEU A 149 22.52 -5.72 11.24
CA LEU A 149 21.32 -4.93 11.53
C LEU A 149 21.31 -3.60 10.78
N ALA A 150 22.42 -2.85 10.83
CA ALA A 150 22.56 -1.60 10.09
C ALA A 150 22.43 -1.83 8.57
N GLY A 151 23.04 -2.89 8.05
CA GLY A 151 22.91 -3.30 6.64
C GLY A 151 21.46 -3.64 6.27
N ALA A 152 20.78 -4.43 7.09
CA ALA A 152 19.38 -4.80 6.90
C ALA A 152 18.46 -3.56 6.84
N LEU A 153 18.60 -2.66 7.83
CA LEU A 153 17.82 -1.42 7.90
C LEU A 153 18.09 -0.50 6.71
N THR A 154 19.34 -0.37 6.31
CA THR A 154 19.72 0.46 5.15
C THR A 154 19.13 -0.10 3.85
N VAL A 155 19.28 -1.40 3.61
CA VAL A 155 18.73 -2.04 2.39
C VAL A 155 17.20 -1.97 2.36
N ALA A 156 16.54 -2.16 3.50
CA ALA A 156 15.08 -2.07 3.56
C ALA A 156 14.54 -0.68 3.18
N LEU A 157 15.29 0.39 3.47
CA LEU A 157 14.87 1.77 3.25
C LEU A 157 15.34 2.34 1.90
N GLN A 158 16.35 1.74 1.26
CA GLN A 158 16.82 2.16 -0.07
C GLN A 158 15.82 1.77 -1.17
N ALA A 159 15.70 2.62 -2.19
CA ALA A 159 14.88 2.31 -3.36
C ALA A 159 15.54 1.23 -4.26
N PRO A 160 14.76 0.25 -4.75
CA PRO A 160 13.41 -0.06 -4.32
C PRO A 160 13.39 -0.54 -2.87
N LYS A 161 12.49 0.03 -2.06
CA LYS A 161 12.32 -0.39 -0.66
C LYS A 161 11.83 -1.85 -0.59
N GLY A 162 11.93 -2.46 0.58
CA GLY A 162 11.41 -3.82 0.78
C GLY A 162 11.83 -4.43 2.10
N PRO A 163 11.41 -5.67 2.37
CA PRO A 163 11.75 -6.36 3.61
C PRO A 163 13.21 -6.80 3.66
N ALA A 164 13.77 -6.76 4.87
CA ALA A 164 15.05 -7.34 5.24
C ALA A 164 14.85 -8.33 6.39
N HIS A 165 15.49 -9.48 6.31
CA HIS A 165 15.40 -10.54 7.31
C HIS A 165 16.72 -10.74 8.05
N LEU A 166 16.63 -10.84 9.38
CA LEU A 166 17.70 -11.25 10.27
C LEU A 166 17.28 -12.47 11.08
N SER A 167 17.99 -13.57 10.91
CA SER A 167 17.88 -14.74 11.77
C SER A 167 18.96 -14.65 12.84
N VAL A 168 18.55 -14.63 14.12
CA VAL A 168 19.47 -14.40 15.25
C VAL A 168 19.35 -15.53 16.25
N PRO A 169 20.40 -16.35 16.46
CA PRO A 169 20.41 -17.43 17.45
C PRO A 169 20.10 -16.90 18.86
N ILE A 170 19.34 -17.70 19.64
CA ILE A 170 18.87 -17.30 20.96
C ILE A 170 20.03 -17.01 21.93
N GLU A 171 21.14 -17.75 21.82
CA GLU A 171 22.33 -17.49 22.64
C GLU A 171 22.96 -16.14 22.34
N ILE A 172 22.86 -15.64 21.10
CA ILE A 172 23.34 -14.30 20.74
C ILE A 172 22.37 -13.24 21.24
N LEU A 173 21.05 -13.44 21.06
CA LEU A 173 20.03 -12.51 21.58
C LEU A 173 20.17 -12.25 23.08
N GLY A 174 20.45 -13.30 23.86
CA GLY A 174 20.59 -13.25 25.30
C GLY A 174 22.00 -12.90 25.80
N ALA A 175 23.02 -12.91 24.94
CA ALA A 175 24.40 -12.67 25.34
C ALA A 175 24.61 -11.23 25.86
N PRO A 176 25.51 -11.04 26.86
CA PRO A 176 25.87 -9.72 27.36
C PRO A 176 26.47 -8.85 26.22
N ALA A 177 25.99 -7.62 26.11
CA ALA A 177 26.57 -6.61 25.23
C ALA A 177 27.37 -5.58 26.04
N ALA A 178 28.40 -4.98 25.42
CA ALA A 178 29.24 -4.00 26.09
C ALA A 178 28.42 -2.83 26.66
N ALA A 179 28.71 -2.46 27.89
CA ALA A 179 28.03 -1.35 28.55
C ALA A 179 28.42 -0.01 27.90
N GLY A 180 27.43 0.83 27.59
CA GLY A 180 27.63 2.25 27.28
C GLY A 180 28.04 2.58 25.83
N GLY A 181 28.07 1.62 24.88
CA GLY A 181 28.42 1.89 23.49
C GLY A 181 27.44 2.84 22.79
N GLU A 182 27.94 3.87 22.11
CA GLU A 182 27.19 4.62 21.10
C GLU A 182 26.77 3.65 19.97
N ILE A 183 25.71 3.99 19.23
CA ILE A 183 25.35 3.24 18.03
C ILE A 183 26.45 3.43 16.99
N VAL A 184 27.20 2.36 16.69
CA VAL A 184 28.37 2.41 15.81
C VAL A 184 28.01 2.96 14.42
N TYR A 185 26.81 2.65 13.92
CA TYR A 185 26.34 3.02 12.59
C TYR A 185 25.32 4.17 12.59
N ALA A 186 25.36 5.09 13.58
CA ALA A 186 24.38 6.19 13.70
C ALA A 186 24.32 7.08 12.45
N ASN A 187 25.47 7.38 11.84
CA ASN A 187 25.51 8.18 10.59
C ASN A 187 24.88 7.44 9.41
N LEU A 188 25.09 6.13 9.29
CA LEU A 188 24.45 5.32 8.24
C LEU A 188 22.93 5.29 8.43
N CYS A 189 22.46 5.16 9.67
CA CYS A 189 21.05 5.23 10.01
C CYS A 189 20.43 6.57 9.60
N LYS A 190 21.11 7.68 9.87
CA LYS A 190 20.66 9.02 9.45
C LYS A 190 20.57 9.13 7.92
N MET A 191 21.59 8.67 7.20
CA MET A 191 21.57 8.68 5.73
C MET A 191 20.45 7.82 5.14
N ALA A 192 20.09 6.70 5.77
CA ALA A 192 19.02 5.83 5.31
C ALA A 192 17.62 6.45 5.53
N THR A 193 17.44 7.23 6.59
CA THR A 193 16.16 7.91 6.90
C THR A 193 15.99 9.25 6.17
N GLU A 194 17.08 9.87 5.75
CA GLU A 194 17.11 11.15 5.02
C GLU A 194 17.77 10.93 3.63
N PRO A 195 17.13 10.22 2.71
CA PRO A 195 17.74 9.90 1.43
C PRO A 195 18.02 11.16 0.62
N ALA A 196 19.20 11.24 0.04
CA ALA A 196 19.57 12.31 -0.87
C ALA A 196 18.68 12.30 -2.11
N SER A 197 18.36 13.48 -2.62
CA SER A 197 17.68 13.61 -3.90
C SER A 197 18.68 13.24 -5.02
N VAL A 198 18.35 12.20 -5.79
CA VAL A 198 19.15 11.73 -6.91
C VAL A 198 18.41 12.00 -8.20
N VAL A 199 19.15 12.46 -9.22
CA VAL A 199 18.57 12.74 -10.55
C VAL A 199 19.62 12.43 -11.64
N ASP A 200 19.22 11.73 -12.67
CA ASP A 200 19.97 11.61 -13.92
C ASP A 200 19.73 12.90 -14.75
N SER A 201 20.63 13.86 -14.59
CA SER A 201 20.52 15.16 -15.24
C SER A 201 20.55 15.06 -16.77
N ALA A 202 21.34 14.12 -17.33
CA ALA A 202 21.42 13.94 -18.78
C ALA A 202 20.11 13.39 -19.36
N ALA A 203 19.49 12.43 -18.67
CA ALA A 203 18.18 11.91 -19.07
C ALA A 203 17.09 12.98 -18.93
N VAL A 204 17.11 13.82 -17.88
CA VAL A 204 16.16 14.94 -17.73
C VAL A 204 16.32 15.98 -18.84
N GLU A 205 17.54 16.34 -19.23
CA GLU A 205 17.76 17.26 -20.36
C GLU A 205 17.20 16.69 -21.66
N LYS A 206 17.51 15.43 -21.97
CA LYS A 206 16.94 14.74 -23.13
C LYS A 206 15.42 14.69 -23.09
N LEU A 207 14.81 14.49 -21.92
CA LEU A 207 13.34 14.52 -21.77
C LEU A 207 12.79 15.93 -22.03
N CYS A 208 13.48 16.99 -21.59
CA CYS A 208 13.08 18.36 -21.94
C CYS A 208 13.08 18.59 -23.45
N ASP A 209 14.10 18.13 -24.16
CA ASP A 209 14.19 18.23 -25.63
C ASP A 209 13.06 17.45 -26.31
N ASP A 210 12.80 16.21 -25.87
CA ASP A 210 11.71 15.37 -26.37
C ASP A 210 10.33 16.02 -26.15
N LEU A 211 10.10 16.65 -25.00
CA LEU A 211 8.90 17.41 -24.70
C LEU A 211 8.75 18.61 -25.64
N CYS A 212 9.80 19.42 -25.79
CA CYS A 212 9.80 20.58 -26.70
C CYS A 212 9.54 20.15 -28.15
N MET A 213 10.16 19.08 -28.61
CA MET A 213 9.97 18.52 -29.95
C MET A 213 8.55 17.99 -30.15
N THR A 214 8.00 17.30 -29.14
CA THR A 214 6.62 16.78 -29.19
C THR A 214 5.61 17.92 -29.32
N LEU A 215 5.75 18.95 -28.51
CA LEU A 215 4.87 20.11 -28.53
C LEU A 215 5.00 20.94 -29.81
N SER A 216 6.23 21.14 -30.34
CA SER A 216 6.47 21.86 -31.60
C SER A 216 5.81 21.19 -32.82
N ARG A 217 5.59 19.88 -32.74
CA ARG A 217 4.85 19.10 -33.75
C ARG A 217 3.33 19.10 -33.54
N GLY A 218 2.83 19.87 -32.58
CA GLY A 218 1.41 19.89 -32.22
C GLY A 218 0.90 18.59 -31.58
N ARG A 219 1.81 17.74 -31.06
CA ARG A 219 1.45 16.48 -30.41
C ARG A 219 1.24 16.71 -28.92
N ARG A 220 0.38 15.87 -28.33
CA ARG A 220 0.03 15.95 -26.90
C ARG A 220 0.94 15.07 -26.04
N VAL A 221 1.06 15.47 -24.78
CA VAL A 221 1.70 14.68 -23.72
C VAL A 221 0.62 14.16 -22.78
N VAL A 222 0.77 12.94 -22.27
CA VAL A 222 -0.10 12.35 -21.24
C VAL A 222 0.75 11.89 -20.07
N LEU A 223 0.27 12.07 -18.85
CA LEU A 223 0.93 11.60 -17.63
C LEU A 223 0.22 10.34 -17.12
N LEU A 224 0.98 9.25 -16.92
CA LEU A 224 0.53 8.03 -16.23
C LEU A 224 1.21 7.96 -14.85
N ILE A 225 0.42 8.11 -13.79
CA ILE A 225 0.92 8.30 -12.43
C ILE A 225 0.70 7.04 -11.58
N GLY A 226 1.80 6.51 -11.08
CA GLY A 226 1.82 5.32 -10.23
C GLY A 226 1.93 5.62 -8.74
N HIS A 227 2.18 4.54 -7.99
CA HIS A 227 2.23 4.56 -6.53
C HIS A 227 3.39 5.37 -5.97
N ASP A 228 4.58 5.25 -6.56
CA ASP A 228 5.81 5.87 -6.05
C ASP A 228 5.88 7.39 -6.28
N CYS A 229 4.83 7.96 -6.87
CA CYS A 229 4.63 9.42 -6.96
C CYS A 229 4.17 10.05 -5.64
N ALA A 230 4.15 9.31 -4.53
CA ALA A 230 3.85 9.88 -3.22
C ALA A 230 4.80 11.05 -2.89
N GLY A 231 4.22 12.20 -2.48
CA GLY A 231 4.98 13.41 -2.18
C GLY A 231 5.45 14.23 -3.40
N ALA A 232 5.07 13.85 -4.63
CA ALA A 232 5.37 14.56 -5.86
C ALA A 232 4.12 15.14 -6.56
N SER A 233 2.95 15.06 -5.92
CA SER A 233 1.66 15.42 -6.53
C SER A 233 1.62 16.87 -7.02
N ASP A 234 2.17 17.81 -6.26
CA ASP A 234 2.15 19.24 -6.61
C ASP A 234 2.99 19.54 -7.85
N GLU A 235 4.21 18.96 -7.93
CA GLU A 235 5.11 19.12 -9.07
C GLU A 235 4.53 18.43 -10.33
N ILE A 236 3.88 17.29 -10.16
CA ILE A 236 3.18 16.57 -11.25
C ILE A 236 2.02 17.41 -11.79
N ILE A 237 1.17 17.92 -10.92
CA ILE A 237 0.02 18.76 -11.30
C ILE A 237 0.52 20.03 -11.98
N LYS A 238 1.53 20.70 -11.43
CA LYS A 238 2.14 21.90 -12.04
C LYS A 238 2.63 21.64 -13.46
N LEU A 239 3.34 20.53 -13.69
CA LEU A 239 3.78 20.18 -15.05
C LEU A 239 2.59 19.84 -15.96
N ALA A 240 1.61 19.09 -15.47
CA ALA A 240 0.41 18.74 -16.23
C ALA A 240 -0.36 19.98 -16.70
N GLU A 241 -0.51 20.97 -15.82
CA GLU A 241 -1.16 22.24 -16.14
C GLU A 241 -0.38 23.05 -17.18
N LEU A 242 0.96 23.15 -17.03
CA LEU A 242 1.82 23.83 -18.00
C LEU A 242 1.71 23.20 -19.40
N LEU A 243 1.62 21.87 -19.47
CA LEU A 243 1.55 21.12 -20.74
C LEU A 243 0.12 20.91 -21.25
N ASN A 244 -0.90 21.29 -20.49
CA ASN A 244 -2.30 20.87 -20.70
C ASN A 244 -2.42 19.35 -20.90
N ALA A 245 -1.66 18.59 -20.13
CA ALA A 245 -1.53 17.15 -20.25
C ALA A 245 -2.60 16.41 -19.43
N PRO A 246 -3.42 15.54 -20.04
CA PRO A 246 -4.29 14.65 -19.28
C PRO A 246 -3.50 13.83 -18.26
N ILE A 247 -4.09 13.63 -17.08
CA ILE A 247 -3.51 12.84 -16.00
C ILE A 247 -4.32 11.56 -15.86
N VAL A 248 -3.65 10.45 -16.04
CA VAL A 248 -4.16 9.10 -15.86
C VAL A 248 -3.44 8.48 -14.68
N THR A 249 -4.09 7.65 -13.89
CA THR A 249 -3.45 6.97 -12.77
C THR A 249 -3.47 5.46 -12.95
N THR A 250 -2.54 4.76 -12.30
CA THR A 250 -2.68 3.32 -12.08
C THR A 250 -3.60 3.04 -10.89
N GLN A 251 -3.97 1.79 -10.66
CA GLN A 251 -4.81 1.38 -9.53
C GLN A 251 -4.20 1.82 -8.18
N ARG A 252 -2.90 1.57 -7.99
CA ARG A 252 -2.14 1.96 -6.79
C ARG A 252 -1.82 3.46 -6.75
N GLY A 253 -1.81 4.13 -7.89
CA GLY A 253 -1.60 5.57 -8.03
C GLY A 253 -2.87 6.41 -7.81
N LYS A 254 -4.04 5.79 -7.65
CA LYS A 254 -5.36 6.43 -7.69
C LYS A 254 -5.52 7.64 -6.76
N SER A 255 -5.01 7.59 -5.53
CA SER A 255 -5.12 8.71 -4.58
C SER A 255 -3.97 9.73 -4.67
N ARG A 256 -3.05 9.59 -5.62
CA ARG A 256 -1.94 10.55 -5.78
C ARG A 256 -2.36 11.83 -6.48
N ILE A 257 -3.45 11.77 -7.24
CA ILE A 257 -4.02 12.91 -7.98
C ILE A 257 -5.47 13.11 -7.56
N ASN A 258 -5.86 14.37 -7.39
CA ASN A 258 -7.25 14.73 -7.17
C ASN A 258 -8.11 14.30 -8.37
N PRO A 259 -9.06 13.37 -8.22
CA PRO A 259 -9.90 12.90 -9.33
C PRO A 259 -10.83 14.00 -9.88
N TYR A 260 -11.07 15.06 -9.12
CA TYR A 260 -11.89 16.20 -9.54
C TYR A 260 -11.10 17.28 -10.30
N HIS A 261 -9.78 17.09 -10.45
CA HIS A 261 -8.94 17.98 -11.25
C HIS A 261 -9.39 17.95 -12.74
N PRO A 262 -9.49 19.10 -13.45
CA PRO A 262 -9.97 19.16 -14.83
C PRO A 262 -9.21 18.28 -15.82
N LEU A 263 -7.93 18.01 -15.55
CA LEU A 263 -7.07 17.15 -16.38
C LEU A 263 -7.15 15.67 -16.00
N ALA A 264 -7.78 15.29 -14.88
CA ALA A 264 -7.89 13.90 -14.46
C ALA A 264 -8.80 13.09 -15.40
N ARG A 265 -8.33 11.89 -15.79
CA ARG A 265 -9.06 10.97 -16.69
C ARG A 265 -9.34 9.61 -16.06
N GLY A 266 -9.00 9.45 -14.78
CA GLY A 266 -9.25 8.23 -14.01
C GLY A 266 -8.13 7.20 -14.08
N VAL A 267 -8.47 5.94 -13.84
CA VAL A 267 -7.54 4.82 -13.74
C VAL A 267 -7.44 4.10 -15.08
N PHE A 268 -6.21 3.78 -15.51
CA PHE A 268 -5.94 2.90 -16.65
C PHE A 268 -5.67 1.47 -16.18
N GLY A 269 -6.06 0.50 -16.98
CA GLY A 269 -5.84 -0.93 -16.75
C GLY A 269 -7.00 -1.63 -16.07
N PHE A 270 -6.72 -2.61 -15.22
CA PHE A 270 -7.75 -3.45 -14.59
C PHE A 270 -8.79 -2.62 -13.83
N ALA A 271 -10.06 -2.90 -14.07
CA ALA A 271 -11.21 -2.18 -13.50
C ALA A 271 -11.18 -0.65 -13.70
N GLY A 272 -10.40 -0.18 -14.67
CA GLY A 272 -10.19 1.24 -14.95
C GLY A 272 -11.35 1.91 -15.68
N HIS A 273 -11.09 3.12 -16.18
CA HIS A 273 -12.10 3.96 -16.82
C HIS A 273 -11.82 4.11 -18.33
N LYS A 274 -12.86 4.10 -19.13
CA LYS A 274 -12.77 4.31 -20.59
C LYS A 274 -12.06 5.62 -20.93
N THR A 275 -12.35 6.70 -20.21
CA THR A 275 -11.72 8.01 -20.39
C THR A 275 -10.20 8.00 -20.18
N ALA A 276 -9.69 7.13 -19.30
CA ALA A 276 -8.25 6.96 -19.11
C ALA A 276 -7.60 6.28 -20.32
N ARG A 277 -8.25 5.24 -20.85
CA ARG A 277 -7.79 4.55 -22.07
C ARG A 277 -7.82 5.48 -23.28
N GLU A 278 -8.92 6.18 -23.50
CA GLU A 278 -9.06 7.15 -24.59
C GLU A 278 -7.96 8.20 -24.56
N ALA A 279 -7.61 8.72 -23.38
CA ALA A 279 -6.54 9.71 -23.24
C ALA A 279 -5.16 9.17 -23.65
N LEU A 280 -4.89 7.88 -23.48
CA LEU A 280 -3.60 7.25 -23.81
C LEU A 280 -3.52 6.83 -25.29
N VAL A 281 -4.63 6.35 -25.88
CA VAL A 281 -4.65 5.81 -27.25
C VAL A 281 -4.93 6.87 -28.31
N ASP A 282 -5.26 8.10 -27.94
CA ASP A 282 -5.52 9.21 -28.85
C ASP A 282 -4.35 9.40 -29.83
N GLU A 283 -4.65 9.47 -31.11
CA GLU A 283 -3.64 9.59 -32.19
C GLU A 283 -2.78 10.85 -32.06
N SER A 284 -3.29 11.90 -31.45
CA SER A 284 -2.54 13.14 -31.20
C SER A 284 -1.45 12.98 -30.12
N VAL A 285 -1.47 11.91 -29.33
CA VAL A 285 -0.46 11.66 -28.28
C VAL A 285 0.88 11.33 -28.92
N GLY A 286 1.90 12.11 -28.59
CA GLY A 286 3.27 11.94 -29.04
C GLY A 286 4.21 11.43 -27.94
N LEU A 287 3.82 11.61 -26.66
CA LEU A 287 4.64 11.19 -25.52
C LEU A 287 3.76 10.83 -24.32
N VAL A 288 4.11 9.73 -23.65
CA VAL A 288 3.49 9.29 -22.40
C VAL A 288 4.56 9.26 -21.31
N LEU A 289 4.40 10.07 -20.26
CA LEU A 289 5.29 10.06 -19.09
C LEU A 289 4.71 9.13 -18.04
N ALA A 290 5.20 7.90 -17.95
CA ALA A 290 4.86 6.94 -16.91
C ALA A 290 5.80 7.11 -15.73
N ALA A 291 5.29 7.65 -14.63
CA ALA A 291 6.06 7.96 -13.44
C ALA A 291 5.65 7.10 -12.24
N GLY A 292 6.63 6.56 -11.53
CA GLY A 292 6.42 5.84 -10.26
C GLY A 292 5.49 4.63 -10.38
N THR A 293 5.52 3.94 -11.50
CA THR A 293 4.78 2.71 -11.76
C THR A 293 5.73 1.62 -12.24
N ASP A 294 5.51 0.40 -11.78
CA ASP A 294 6.28 -0.77 -12.17
C ASP A 294 5.84 -1.39 -13.51
N LEU A 295 4.83 -0.82 -14.17
CA LEU A 295 4.28 -1.26 -15.45
C LEU A 295 3.92 -2.76 -15.47
N GLY A 296 3.34 -3.26 -14.38
CA GLY A 296 2.84 -4.62 -14.28
C GLY A 296 1.53 -4.85 -15.05
N GLU A 297 1.03 -6.08 -15.06
CA GLU A 297 -0.14 -6.53 -15.83
C GLU A 297 -1.37 -5.63 -15.66
N TRP A 298 -1.72 -5.31 -14.42
CA TRP A 298 -2.92 -4.53 -14.13
C TRP A 298 -2.77 -3.06 -14.54
N SER A 299 -1.59 -2.47 -14.30
CA SER A 299 -1.32 -1.06 -14.59
C SER A 299 -1.11 -0.77 -16.08
N THR A 300 -0.87 -1.81 -16.90
CA THR A 300 -0.66 -1.70 -18.35
C THR A 300 -1.81 -2.27 -19.17
N SER A 301 -2.91 -2.70 -18.56
CA SER A 301 -3.98 -3.40 -19.23
C SER A 301 -3.48 -4.64 -20.00
N ARG A 302 -2.71 -5.50 -19.33
CA ARG A 302 -2.04 -6.69 -19.93
C ARG A 302 -1.05 -6.31 -21.02
N TRP A 303 -0.17 -5.35 -20.72
CA TRP A 303 0.86 -4.86 -21.64
C TRP A 303 0.28 -4.38 -22.98
N ASP A 304 -0.83 -3.58 -22.91
CA ASP A 304 -1.50 -3.01 -24.08
C ASP A 304 -0.48 -2.27 -24.96
N PRO A 305 -0.35 -2.63 -26.25
CA PRO A 305 0.55 -1.97 -27.18
C PRO A 305 0.30 -0.46 -27.34
N ALA A 306 -0.91 0.01 -27.01
CA ALA A 306 -1.22 1.44 -27.02
C ALA A 306 -0.42 2.23 -25.99
N LEU A 307 -0.02 1.60 -24.87
CA LEU A 307 0.86 2.18 -23.85
C LEU A 307 2.32 1.71 -24.03
N MET A 308 2.51 0.40 -24.29
CA MET A 308 3.83 -0.25 -24.30
C MET A 308 4.49 -0.11 -25.69
N ASN A 309 4.91 1.12 -26.03
CA ASN A 309 5.51 1.47 -27.32
C ASN A 309 6.57 2.57 -27.16
N ASP A 310 7.10 3.08 -28.27
CA ASP A 310 8.18 4.07 -28.34
C ASP A 310 7.77 5.51 -27.96
N LYS A 311 6.48 5.76 -27.66
CA LYS A 311 6.03 7.04 -27.07
C LYS A 311 6.23 7.07 -25.54
N LEU A 312 6.54 5.93 -24.93
CA LEU A 312 6.68 5.80 -23.49
C LEU A 312 8.02 6.39 -23.01
N VAL A 313 7.97 7.24 -21.97
CA VAL A 313 9.09 7.61 -21.13
C VAL A 313 8.82 7.05 -19.74
N HIS A 314 9.71 6.20 -19.24
CA HIS A 314 9.56 5.60 -17.93
C HIS A 314 10.43 6.31 -16.90
N ILE A 315 9.80 6.92 -15.87
CA ILE A 315 10.44 7.72 -14.81
C ILE A 315 10.30 6.95 -13.50
N HIS A 316 11.40 6.54 -12.91
CA HIS A 316 11.37 5.77 -11.67
C HIS A 316 12.62 5.97 -10.80
N ASN A 317 12.49 5.74 -9.48
CA ASN A 317 13.59 5.74 -8.52
C ASN A 317 14.17 4.33 -8.24
N ALA A 318 13.72 3.32 -8.98
CA ALA A 318 14.18 1.94 -8.91
C ALA A 318 14.56 1.45 -10.32
N MET A 319 15.82 1.12 -10.54
CA MET A 319 16.34 0.77 -11.87
C MET A 319 15.81 -0.57 -12.39
N ASP A 320 15.51 -1.50 -11.51
CA ASP A 320 14.97 -2.83 -11.85
C ASP A 320 13.58 -2.75 -12.51
N CYS A 321 12.81 -1.69 -12.22
CA CYS A 321 11.52 -1.45 -12.89
C CYS A 321 11.66 -1.21 -14.39
N PHE A 322 12.78 -0.65 -14.85
CA PHE A 322 13.02 -0.36 -16.27
C PHE A 322 13.12 -1.60 -17.16
N ALA A 323 13.47 -2.74 -16.58
CA ALA A 323 13.50 -4.01 -17.31
C ALA A 323 12.12 -4.41 -17.88
N ARG A 324 11.02 -3.85 -17.35
CA ARG A 324 9.65 -4.11 -17.83
C ARG A 324 9.23 -3.21 -19.00
N SER A 325 10.04 -2.24 -19.38
CA SER A 325 9.75 -1.31 -20.48
C SER A 325 10.91 -1.14 -21.47
N PRO A 326 11.45 -2.25 -22.05
CA PRO A 326 12.61 -2.17 -22.94
C PRO A 326 12.31 -1.39 -24.24
N MET A 327 11.03 -1.21 -24.60
CA MET A 327 10.58 -0.42 -25.74
C MET A 327 10.48 1.08 -25.45
N ALA A 328 10.59 1.50 -24.20
CA ALA A 328 10.46 2.91 -23.85
C ALA A 328 11.53 3.76 -24.57
N ARG A 329 11.13 4.92 -25.07
CA ARG A 329 12.02 5.89 -25.71
C ARG A 329 13.14 6.34 -24.81
N LEU A 330 12.82 6.49 -23.51
CA LEU A 330 13.74 6.99 -22.52
C LEU A 330 13.41 6.42 -21.14
N HIS A 331 14.44 6.08 -20.38
CA HIS A 331 14.37 5.80 -18.95
C HIS A 331 14.99 6.95 -18.18
N VAL A 332 14.27 7.50 -17.20
CA VAL A 332 14.73 8.60 -16.36
C VAL A 332 14.81 8.14 -14.91
N TYR A 333 16.01 7.92 -14.43
CA TYR A 333 16.26 7.48 -13.07
C TYR A 333 16.38 8.66 -12.10
N GLY A 334 15.69 8.57 -10.97
CA GLY A 334 15.87 9.52 -9.86
C GLY A 334 14.63 9.78 -9.04
N THR A 335 14.75 10.75 -8.13
CA THR A 335 13.66 11.19 -7.26
C THR A 335 12.57 11.89 -8.08
N ILE A 336 11.40 11.29 -8.15
CA ILE A 336 10.29 11.73 -9.03
C ILE A 336 9.95 13.21 -8.80
N ARG A 337 9.84 13.64 -7.54
CA ARG A 337 9.57 15.04 -7.17
C ARG A 337 10.58 16.00 -7.80
N THR A 338 11.87 15.67 -7.69
CA THR A 338 12.96 16.50 -8.23
C THR A 338 12.92 16.54 -9.75
N ILE A 339 12.67 15.40 -10.41
CA ILE A 339 12.56 15.33 -11.87
C ILE A 339 11.43 16.23 -12.36
N PHE A 340 10.22 16.10 -11.80
CA PHE A 340 9.06 16.92 -12.20
C PHE A 340 9.26 18.41 -11.89
N GLY A 341 9.92 18.75 -10.78
CA GLY A 341 10.32 20.13 -10.46
C GLY A 341 11.23 20.72 -11.54
N HIS A 342 12.31 20.01 -11.91
CA HIS A 342 13.24 20.46 -12.97
C HIS A 342 12.54 20.58 -14.33
N LEU A 343 11.68 19.64 -14.70
CA LEU A 343 10.92 19.73 -15.95
C LEU A 343 10.03 20.99 -15.98
N ALA A 344 9.31 21.26 -14.90
CA ALA A 344 8.44 22.43 -14.79
C ALA A 344 9.23 23.75 -14.84
N GLU A 345 10.40 23.81 -14.22
CA GLU A 345 11.29 24.97 -14.22
C GLU A 345 11.91 25.25 -15.61
N ARG A 346 12.28 24.19 -16.34
CA ARG A 346 12.88 24.31 -17.68
C ARG A 346 11.86 24.65 -18.75
N ILE A 347 10.72 23.99 -18.74
CA ILE A 347 9.69 24.12 -19.81
C ILE A 347 8.83 25.37 -19.61
N GLY A 348 8.55 25.76 -18.38
CA GLY A 348 7.67 26.89 -18.07
C GLY A 348 8.05 28.20 -18.77
N PRO A 349 9.31 28.64 -18.78
CA PRO A 349 9.74 29.83 -19.53
C PRO A 349 9.54 29.72 -21.04
N ILE A 350 9.87 28.56 -21.63
CA ILE A 350 9.75 28.30 -23.09
C ILE A 350 8.29 28.44 -23.57
N LEU A 351 7.37 27.93 -22.76
CA LEU A 351 5.93 28.03 -23.05
C LEU A 351 5.40 29.45 -22.91
N ARG A 352 5.83 30.19 -21.88
CA ARG A 352 5.42 31.59 -21.65
C ARG A 352 5.91 32.55 -22.72
N GLU A 353 7.08 32.29 -23.31
CA GLU A 353 7.62 33.07 -24.41
C GLU A 353 6.91 32.83 -25.75
N GLY A 354 5.88 31.99 -25.78
CA GLY A 354 5.10 31.69 -27.00
C GLY A 354 5.86 30.94 -28.08
N LYS A 355 7.04 30.39 -27.74
CA LYS A 355 7.87 29.60 -28.66
C LYS A 355 7.28 28.23 -29.01
N LEU A 356 6.29 27.78 -28.21
CA LEU A 356 5.58 26.52 -28.43
C LEU A 356 4.09 26.76 -28.24
N ALA A 357 3.28 26.33 -29.22
CA ALA A 357 1.82 26.43 -29.15
C ALA A 357 1.28 25.28 -28.26
N THR A 358 1.02 25.58 -27.00
CA THR A 358 0.05 24.80 -26.22
C THR A 358 -1.32 25.39 -26.48
N GLY A 359 -2.34 24.54 -26.80
CA GLY A 359 -3.72 25.03 -26.88
C GLY A 359 -4.01 25.82 -25.58
N MET A 360 -4.43 27.08 -25.73
CA MET A 360 -4.55 28.05 -24.63
C MET A 360 -5.25 27.46 -23.43
N VAL A 361 -4.51 27.20 -22.36
CA VAL A 361 -5.06 26.92 -21.05
C VAL A 361 -5.25 28.29 -20.38
N LYS A 362 -6.50 28.61 -20.06
CA LYS A 362 -6.76 29.59 -19.00
C LYS A 362 -6.01 29.12 -17.77
N GLU A 363 -5.28 30.01 -17.09
CA GLU A 363 -4.67 29.65 -15.81
C GLU A 363 -5.72 28.95 -14.96
N PRO A 364 -5.46 27.70 -14.50
CA PRO A 364 -6.42 27.00 -13.69
C PRO A 364 -6.62 27.81 -12.40
N GLU A 365 -7.85 27.98 -12.01
CA GLU A 365 -8.15 28.58 -10.71
C GLU A 365 -7.43 27.79 -9.62
N GLU A 366 -6.78 28.44 -8.68
CA GLU A 366 -6.02 27.84 -7.58
C GLU A 366 -6.84 26.77 -6.81
N THR A 367 -8.17 26.93 -6.82
CA THR A 367 -9.17 25.99 -6.29
C THR A 367 -9.19 24.63 -6.99
N SER A 368 -8.74 24.52 -8.25
CA SER A 368 -8.74 23.25 -9.00
C SER A 368 -7.65 22.27 -8.53
N ARG A 369 -6.60 22.78 -7.89
CA ARG A 369 -5.47 21.98 -7.36
C ARG A 369 -5.81 21.30 -6.04
N GLN A 370 -6.74 21.86 -5.28
CA GLN A 370 -7.10 21.39 -3.95
C GLN A 370 -8.18 20.30 -4.04
N TYR A 371 -8.07 19.29 -3.18
CA TYR A 371 -9.19 18.38 -2.95
C TYR A 371 -10.39 19.18 -2.42
N PRO A 372 -11.63 18.77 -2.78
CA PRO A 372 -12.83 19.46 -2.31
C PRO A 372 -12.82 19.58 -0.78
N LYS A 373 -13.10 20.78 -0.27
CA LYS A 373 -13.22 20.99 1.18
C LYS A 373 -14.39 20.16 1.74
N PRO A 374 -14.36 19.74 3.01
CA PRO A 374 -15.46 19.01 3.64
C PRO A 374 -16.83 19.70 3.53
N GLN A 375 -16.84 21.04 3.45
CA GLN A 375 -18.03 21.87 3.31
C GLN A 375 -18.59 21.86 1.88
N ASP A 376 -17.72 21.71 0.88
CA ASP A 376 -18.11 21.61 -0.51
C ASP A 376 -18.36 20.13 -0.81
N ARG A 377 -19.61 19.68 -0.72
CA ARG A 377 -19.97 18.34 -1.17
C ARG A 377 -19.98 18.33 -2.70
N PRO A 378 -18.85 17.98 -3.37
CA PRO A 378 -18.84 17.91 -4.82
C PRO A 378 -19.82 16.86 -5.27
N GLN A 379 -20.31 16.99 -6.48
CA GLN A 379 -20.96 15.87 -7.16
C GLN A 379 -20.05 14.64 -7.02
N TYR A 380 -20.60 13.51 -6.56
CA TYR A 380 -19.81 12.32 -6.25
C TYR A 380 -18.93 11.86 -7.43
N LEU A 381 -19.46 11.92 -8.65
CA LEU A 381 -18.75 11.53 -9.85
C LEU A 381 -17.96 12.72 -10.43
N PRO A 382 -16.63 12.59 -10.64
CA PRO A 382 -15.82 13.60 -11.28
C PRO A 382 -16.25 13.82 -12.74
N ARG A 383 -16.27 15.08 -13.20
CA ARG A 383 -16.73 15.42 -14.57
C ARG A 383 -15.84 14.84 -15.69
N GLY A 384 -14.55 14.64 -15.43
CA GLY A 384 -13.57 14.15 -16.41
C GLY A 384 -13.44 12.62 -16.49
N ILE A 385 -14.24 11.87 -15.73
CA ILE A 385 -14.13 10.42 -15.59
C ILE A 385 -15.50 9.78 -15.86
N GLU A 386 -15.56 8.95 -16.88
CA GLU A 386 -16.75 8.17 -17.21
C GLU A 386 -16.73 6.86 -16.42
N VAL A 387 -17.81 6.58 -15.69
CA VAL A 387 -18.00 5.33 -14.93
C VAL A 387 -19.07 4.46 -15.59
N LEU A 388 -18.98 3.17 -15.38
CA LEU A 388 -20.02 2.22 -15.79
C LEU A 388 -21.30 2.45 -14.96
N ALA A 389 -22.48 2.39 -15.59
CA ALA A 389 -23.77 2.48 -14.94
C ALA A 389 -23.84 3.54 -13.80
N PRO A 390 -23.63 4.83 -14.08
CA PRO A 390 -23.50 5.86 -13.03
C PRO A 390 -24.76 5.97 -12.15
N ASP A 391 -25.93 5.62 -12.67
CA ASP A 391 -27.20 5.63 -11.92
C ASP A 391 -27.27 4.53 -10.86
N SER A 392 -26.53 3.44 -11.02
CA SER A 392 -26.46 2.36 -10.03
C SER A 392 -25.76 2.75 -8.72
N CYS A 393 -25.08 3.90 -8.69
CA CYS A 393 -24.56 4.50 -7.46
C CYS A 393 -25.67 5.20 -6.63
N LYS A 394 -26.90 5.31 -7.15
CA LYS A 394 -28.03 5.90 -6.43
C LYS A 394 -28.77 4.83 -5.60
N PRO A 395 -29.43 5.22 -4.51
CA PRO A 395 -30.25 4.27 -3.76
C PRO A 395 -31.41 3.78 -4.65
N GLU A 396 -31.56 2.47 -4.75
CA GLU A 396 -32.73 1.83 -5.33
C GLU A 396 -33.82 1.67 -4.25
N ASN A 397 -35.03 1.28 -4.67
CA ASN A 397 -36.14 1.05 -3.74
C ASN A 397 -35.76 0.04 -2.66
N SER A 398 -36.23 0.22 -1.45
CA SER A 398 -35.90 -0.49 -0.21
C SER A 398 -36.03 -2.02 -0.23
N SER A 399 -36.57 -2.61 -1.29
CA SER A 399 -36.76 -4.08 -1.42
C SER A 399 -35.67 -4.75 -2.32
N ALA A 400 -34.82 -4.01 -3.00
CA ALA A 400 -33.76 -4.57 -3.84
C ALA A 400 -32.48 -4.83 -3.03
N ALA A 401 -31.73 -5.86 -3.38
CA ALA A 401 -30.39 -6.12 -2.82
C ALA A 401 -29.46 -4.93 -3.09
N MET A 402 -28.67 -4.56 -2.10
CA MET A 402 -27.83 -3.36 -2.15
C MET A 402 -26.66 -3.52 -3.09
N LYS A 403 -26.46 -2.59 -4.02
CA LYS A 403 -25.38 -2.66 -4.99
C LYS A 403 -24.03 -2.24 -4.39
N PRO A 404 -22.94 -2.97 -4.69
CA PRO A 404 -21.60 -2.65 -4.18
C PRO A 404 -21.13 -1.22 -4.48
N GLN A 405 -21.41 -0.70 -5.68
CA GLN A 405 -21.05 0.66 -6.06
C GLN A 405 -21.78 1.73 -5.24
N PHE A 406 -23.01 1.46 -4.81
CA PHE A 406 -23.73 2.32 -3.88
C PHE A 406 -23.02 2.32 -2.52
N VAL A 407 -22.61 1.15 -2.01
CA VAL A 407 -21.88 1.02 -0.74
C VAL A 407 -20.59 1.84 -0.78
N ILE A 408 -19.79 1.70 -1.83
CA ILE A 408 -18.54 2.47 -2.00
C ILE A 408 -18.81 3.98 -1.93
N ARG A 409 -19.84 4.44 -2.62
CA ARG A 409 -20.24 5.85 -2.59
C ARG A 409 -20.60 6.30 -1.18
N GLU A 410 -21.45 5.57 -0.47
CA GLU A 410 -21.88 5.94 0.89
C GLU A 410 -20.70 6.03 1.85
N LEU A 411 -19.78 5.06 1.79
CA LEU A 411 -18.55 5.08 2.61
C LEU A 411 -17.70 6.31 2.34
N VAL A 412 -17.45 6.64 1.07
CA VAL A 412 -16.62 7.80 0.70
C VAL A 412 -17.29 9.13 1.07
N GLN A 413 -18.63 9.24 0.95
CA GLN A 413 -19.34 10.49 1.18
C GLN A 413 -19.66 10.77 2.65
N ARG A 414 -19.89 9.73 3.46
CA ARG A 414 -20.32 9.87 4.85
C ARG A 414 -19.18 9.99 5.84
N PHE A 415 -18.07 9.30 5.57
CA PHE A 415 -16.91 9.35 6.45
C PHE A 415 -16.02 10.56 6.16
N PRO A 416 -15.23 11.01 7.15
CA PRO A 416 -14.31 12.15 6.97
C PRO A 416 -13.39 11.98 5.76
N PRO A 417 -13.07 13.03 5.01
CA PRO A 417 -12.21 12.96 3.82
C PRO A 417 -10.83 12.35 4.09
N GLU A 418 -10.29 12.60 5.28
CA GLU A 418 -9.00 12.09 5.77
C GLU A 418 -9.00 10.61 6.14
N THR A 419 -10.15 9.93 6.11
CA THR A 419 -10.26 8.50 6.39
C THR A 419 -9.34 7.70 5.47
N ARG A 420 -8.51 6.83 6.05
CA ARG A 420 -7.65 5.89 5.32
C ARG A 420 -8.46 4.65 4.96
N PHE A 421 -8.56 4.37 3.67
CA PHE A 421 -9.26 3.19 3.15
C PHE A 421 -8.24 2.15 2.70
N LEU A 422 -8.26 0.99 3.34
CA LEU A 422 -7.51 -0.18 2.92
C LEU A 422 -8.49 -1.15 2.26
N ILE A 423 -8.18 -1.53 1.04
CA ILE A 423 -9.04 -2.41 0.24
C ILE A 423 -8.39 -3.79 0.18
N ASP A 424 -9.11 -4.79 0.65
CA ASP A 424 -8.64 -6.17 0.67
C ASP A 424 -8.79 -6.85 -0.69
N ASN A 425 -7.97 -7.87 -0.93
CA ASN A 425 -7.93 -8.63 -2.18
C ASN A 425 -9.14 -9.57 -2.32
N SER A 426 -10.30 -8.97 -2.54
CA SER A 426 -11.60 -9.61 -2.71
C SER A 426 -12.35 -8.95 -3.87
N ASN A 427 -13.64 -9.25 -3.98
CA ASN A 427 -14.54 -8.57 -4.90
C ASN A 427 -14.59 -7.03 -4.66
N SER A 428 -14.16 -6.54 -3.49
CA SER A 428 -14.06 -5.11 -3.19
C SER A 428 -13.05 -4.36 -4.07
N VAL A 429 -12.01 -5.04 -4.59
CA VAL A 429 -10.95 -4.40 -5.40
C VAL A 429 -11.49 -3.79 -6.69
N PRO A 430 -12.12 -4.53 -7.63
CA PRO A 430 -12.62 -3.92 -8.87
C PRO A 430 -13.68 -2.86 -8.59
N TRP A 431 -14.56 -3.06 -7.60
CA TRP A 431 -15.54 -2.05 -7.20
C TRP A 431 -14.88 -0.75 -6.74
N SER A 432 -13.87 -0.84 -5.88
CA SER A 432 -13.18 0.34 -5.36
C SER A 432 -12.30 1.02 -6.43
N ILE A 433 -11.65 0.26 -7.31
CA ILE A 433 -10.87 0.86 -8.41
C ILE A 433 -11.79 1.72 -9.28
N HIS A 434 -12.99 1.25 -9.58
CA HIS A 434 -13.90 1.93 -10.49
C HIS A 434 -14.67 3.07 -9.82
N TYR A 435 -15.22 2.83 -8.63
CA TYR A 435 -16.21 3.74 -8.00
C TYR A 435 -15.71 4.53 -6.79
N PHE A 436 -14.50 4.29 -6.28
CA PHE A 436 -13.95 5.09 -5.20
C PHE A 436 -13.31 6.36 -5.77
N PHE A 437 -13.82 7.53 -5.40
CA PHE A 437 -13.21 8.81 -5.76
C PHE A 437 -12.65 9.49 -4.52
N SER A 438 -11.33 9.48 -4.41
CA SER A 438 -10.58 10.03 -3.29
C SER A 438 -10.92 11.50 -3.06
N ARG A 439 -11.12 11.87 -1.80
CA ARG A 439 -11.35 13.26 -1.36
C ARG A 439 -10.16 13.83 -0.57
N HIS A 440 -9.12 13.03 -0.41
CA HIS A 440 -7.89 13.39 0.29
C HIS A 440 -6.72 12.63 -0.34
N PRO A 441 -5.53 13.26 -0.47
CA PRO A 441 -4.35 12.52 -0.95
C PRO A 441 -4.00 11.40 0.02
N GLN A 442 -3.47 10.31 -0.53
CA GLN A 442 -2.96 9.16 0.25
C GLN A 442 -4.00 8.43 1.11
N ASN A 443 -5.30 8.58 0.82
CA ASN A 443 -6.35 7.90 1.60
C ASN A 443 -6.82 6.57 1.01
N TYR A 444 -6.21 6.06 -0.05
CA TYR A 444 -6.59 4.81 -0.72
C TYR A 444 -5.40 3.88 -0.85
N HIS A 445 -5.50 2.68 -0.28
CA HIS A 445 -4.41 1.72 -0.18
C HIS A 445 -4.82 0.35 -0.71
N LEU A 446 -3.99 -0.19 -1.58
CA LEU A 446 -4.08 -1.55 -2.13
C LEU A 446 -2.76 -2.28 -1.93
N SER A 447 -2.83 -3.61 -1.83
CA SER A 447 -1.69 -4.51 -1.95
C SER A 447 -1.95 -5.44 -3.14
N THR A 448 -1.40 -5.10 -4.31
CA THR A 448 -1.68 -5.82 -5.56
C THR A 448 -0.46 -6.52 -6.15
N GLY A 449 0.73 -6.31 -5.59
CA GLY A 449 1.94 -6.96 -6.08
C GLY A 449 1.94 -8.46 -5.82
N PHE A 450 1.57 -8.89 -4.62
CA PHE A 450 1.39 -10.29 -4.23
C PHE A 450 -0.08 -10.66 -4.02
N ALA A 451 -0.91 -9.68 -3.69
CA ALA A 451 -2.36 -9.75 -3.63
C ALA A 451 -2.93 -10.79 -2.64
N SER A 452 -2.36 -10.90 -1.44
CA SER A 452 -2.87 -11.82 -0.41
C SER A 452 -4.23 -11.38 0.10
N MET A 453 -5.17 -12.32 0.17
CA MET A 453 -6.47 -12.14 0.84
C MET A 453 -6.26 -11.98 2.35
N GLY A 454 -7.03 -11.10 3.00
CA GLY A 454 -6.93 -10.81 4.43
C GLY A 454 -5.82 -9.82 4.80
N TRP A 455 -5.05 -9.31 3.82
CA TRP A 455 -4.01 -8.32 4.04
C TRP A 455 -4.55 -7.05 4.72
N ALA A 456 -5.64 -6.50 4.20
CA ALA A 456 -6.16 -5.22 4.67
C ALA A 456 -6.61 -5.25 6.13
N ILE A 457 -6.99 -6.41 6.66
CA ILE A 457 -7.46 -6.56 8.04
C ILE A 457 -6.32 -6.29 9.03
N GLY A 458 -5.20 -7.00 8.88
CA GLY A 458 -4.01 -6.75 9.69
C GLY A 458 -3.40 -5.38 9.42
N ALA A 459 -3.29 -5.01 8.14
CA ALA A 459 -2.73 -3.72 7.73
C ALA A 459 -3.51 -2.51 8.30
N ALA A 460 -4.85 -2.61 8.43
CA ALA A 460 -5.66 -1.56 9.04
C ALA A 460 -5.35 -1.35 10.53
N VAL A 461 -5.05 -2.40 11.27
CA VAL A 461 -4.61 -2.30 12.67
C VAL A 461 -3.28 -1.57 12.75
N GLY A 462 -2.30 -1.98 11.92
CA GLY A 462 -0.99 -1.33 11.86
C GLY A 462 -1.08 0.14 11.41
N MET A 463 -1.90 0.42 10.39
CA MET A 463 -2.15 1.78 9.90
C MET A 463 -2.77 2.67 10.97
N ALA A 464 -3.74 2.17 11.75
CA ALA A 464 -4.37 2.93 12.82
C ALA A 464 -3.38 3.30 13.94
N LEU A 465 -2.37 2.48 14.20
CA LEU A 465 -1.28 2.80 15.11
C LEU A 465 -0.36 3.90 14.54
N GLY A 466 -0.17 3.93 13.22
CA GLY A 466 0.63 4.96 12.53
C GLY A 466 -0.11 6.28 12.29
N ALA A 467 -1.41 6.23 12.09
CA ALA A 467 -2.24 7.36 11.66
C ALA A 467 -2.55 8.39 12.74
N LYS A 468 -2.25 8.09 14.00
CA LYS A 468 -2.45 8.94 15.20
C LYS A 468 -3.88 9.49 15.39
N SER A 469 -4.48 10.12 14.40
CA SER A 469 -5.80 10.77 14.50
C SER A 469 -6.72 10.55 13.31
N ALA A 470 -6.20 10.12 12.16
CA ALA A 470 -7.04 9.86 10.99
C ALA A 470 -7.84 8.56 11.18
N PRO A 471 -9.14 8.53 10.87
CA PRO A 471 -9.92 7.30 10.89
C PRO A 471 -9.36 6.29 9.89
N VAL A 472 -9.44 5.00 10.23
CA VAL A 472 -9.00 3.89 9.37
C VAL A 472 -10.16 2.97 9.09
N MET A 473 -10.37 2.67 7.81
CA MET A 473 -11.41 1.78 7.32
C MET A 473 -10.81 0.64 6.49
N CYS A 474 -11.11 -0.59 6.88
CA CYS A 474 -10.80 -1.79 6.12
C CYS A 474 -12.04 -2.21 5.34
N LEU A 475 -11.99 -2.19 4.01
CA LEU A 475 -13.04 -2.75 3.17
C LEU A 475 -12.60 -4.13 2.70
N THR A 476 -13.29 -5.15 3.16
CA THR A 476 -12.94 -6.56 2.93
C THR A 476 -14.16 -7.37 2.48
N GLY A 477 -13.96 -8.57 1.98
CA GLY A 477 -15.03 -9.54 1.71
C GLY A 477 -15.13 -10.57 2.83
N ASP A 478 -16.25 -11.29 2.87
CA ASP A 478 -16.51 -12.37 3.81
C ASP A 478 -15.43 -13.47 3.77
N GLY A 479 -15.02 -13.91 2.59
CA GLY A 479 -13.94 -14.89 2.44
C GLY A 479 -12.59 -14.41 2.99
N CYS A 480 -12.23 -13.15 2.80
CA CYS A 480 -11.02 -12.56 3.35
C CYS A 480 -11.10 -12.44 4.88
N PHE A 481 -12.26 -12.05 5.40
CA PHE A 481 -12.46 -11.93 6.84
C PHE A 481 -12.34 -13.29 7.55
N LEU A 482 -12.83 -14.37 6.93
CA LEU A 482 -12.65 -15.72 7.48
C LEU A 482 -11.18 -16.17 7.57
N MET A 483 -10.29 -15.61 6.76
CA MET A 483 -8.86 -15.94 6.79
C MET A 483 -8.10 -15.22 7.91
N ASN A 484 -8.40 -13.92 8.15
CA ASN A 484 -7.61 -13.08 9.06
C ASN A 484 -8.45 -12.21 10.01
N GLY A 485 -9.76 -12.41 10.07
CA GLY A 485 -10.70 -11.56 10.81
C GLY A 485 -10.44 -11.48 12.31
N LEU A 486 -9.80 -12.49 12.93
CA LEU A 486 -9.50 -12.48 14.36
C LEU A 486 -8.51 -11.38 14.76
N GLU A 487 -7.79 -10.77 13.81
CA GLU A 487 -6.95 -9.60 14.09
C GLU A 487 -7.76 -8.37 14.54
N ILE A 488 -9.08 -8.36 14.37
CA ILE A 488 -10.00 -7.36 14.98
C ILE A 488 -9.82 -7.31 16.50
N SER A 489 -9.49 -8.44 17.16
CA SER A 489 -9.26 -8.50 18.60
C SER A 489 -8.00 -7.73 19.04
N VAL A 490 -7.03 -7.53 18.14
CA VAL A 490 -5.87 -6.66 18.39
C VAL A 490 -6.32 -5.20 18.40
N ALA A 491 -7.18 -4.79 17.49
CA ALA A 491 -7.76 -3.44 17.51
C ALA A 491 -8.59 -3.19 18.78
N VAL A 492 -9.30 -4.22 19.30
CA VAL A 492 -10.00 -4.15 20.60
C VAL A 492 -9.01 -3.91 21.73
N GLU A 493 -7.97 -4.75 21.82
CA GLU A 493 -6.92 -4.66 22.86
C GLU A 493 -6.24 -3.29 22.87
N GLN A 494 -5.91 -2.78 21.68
CA GLN A 494 -5.25 -1.48 21.50
C GLN A 494 -6.24 -0.30 21.49
N ARG A 495 -7.56 -0.55 21.63
CA ARG A 495 -8.64 0.46 21.64
C ARG A 495 -8.62 1.36 20.39
N LEU A 496 -8.32 0.79 19.24
CA LEU A 496 -8.22 1.51 17.97
C LEU A 496 -9.58 1.66 17.29
N PRO A 497 -9.97 2.85 16.81
CA PRO A 497 -11.24 3.09 16.14
C PRO A 497 -11.23 2.64 14.67
N VAL A 498 -10.78 1.40 14.42
CA VAL A 498 -10.79 0.83 13.08
C VAL A 498 -12.20 0.40 12.70
N ILE A 499 -12.63 0.75 11.49
CA ILE A 499 -13.93 0.34 10.94
C ILE A 499 -13.69 -0.76 9.91
N PHE A 500 -14.14 -1.98 10.24
CA PHE A 500 -14.09 -3.13 9.35
C PHE A 500 -15.41 -3.26 8.62
N VAL A 501 -15.42 -2.99 7.32
CA VAL A 501 -16.59 -3.16 6.45
C VAL A 501 -16.44 -4.48 5.72
N VAL A 502 -17.28 -5.45 6.07
CA VAL A 502 -17.30 -6.78 5.45
C VAL A 502 -18.44 -6.84 4.45
N LEU A 503 -18.10 -6.90 3.17
CA LEU A 503 -19.08 -7.10 2.09
C LEU A 503 -19.48 -8.58 2.05
N ILE A 504 -20.78 -8.83 2.18
CA ILE A 504 -21.37 -10.16 2.25
C ILE A 504 -22.03 -10.47 0.91
N ASP A 505 -21.36 -11.22 0.05
CA ASP A 505 -21.93 -11.82 -1.17
C ASP A 505 -22.03 -13.36 -1.09
N ARG A 506 -21.61 -13.94 0.04
CA ARG A 506 -21.61 -15.39 0.35
C ARG A 506 -20.94 -16.25 -0.71
N ALA A 507 -19.91 -15.72 -1.36
CA ALA A 507 -19.15 -16.42 -2.37
C ALA A 507 -17.74 -15.87 -2.49
N TYR A 508 -16.83 -16.62 -3.11
CA TYR A 508 -15.60 -16.06 -3.66
C TYR A 508 -15.94 -15.28 -4.94
N GLY A 509 -16.67 -14.15 -4.78
CA GLY A 509 -17.38 -13.43 -5.83
C GLY A 509 -16.51 -13.01 -6.99
N MET A 510 -15.29 -12.51 -6.75
CA MET A 510 -14.36 -12.12 -7.81
C MET A 510 -14.02 -13.31 -8.75
N ILE A 511 -13.80 -14.50 -8.19
CA ILE A 511 -13.49 -15.71 -8.97
C ILE A 511 -14.75 -16.24 -9.65
N LYS A 512 -15.89 -16.28 -8.93
CA LYS A 512 -17.20 -16.65 -9.48
C LYS A 512 -17.52 -15.86 -10.75
N HIS A 513 -17.45 -14.53 -10.70
CA HIS A 513 -17.74 -13.66 -11.85
C HIS A 513 -16.68 -13.79 -12.96
N SER A 514 -15.39 -13.90 -12.60
CA SER A 514 -14.32 -14.09 -13.58
C SER A 514 -14.46 -15.41 -14.35
N LEU A 515 -14.87 -16.49 -13.68
CA LEU A 515 -15.12 -17.79 -14.34
C LEU A 515 -16.32 -17.71 -15.28
N ARG A 516 -17.42 -17.10 -14.84
CA ARG A 516 -18.62 -16.91 -15.68
C ARG A 516 -18.36 -16.11 -16.96
N LEU A 517 -17.36 -15.24 -16.97
CA LEU A 517 -16.95 -14.51 -18.18
C LEU A 517 -16.08 -15.33 -19.14
N LYS A 518 -15.49 -16.43 -18.69
CA LYS A 518 -14.51 -17.23 -19.44
C LYS A 518 -15.02 -18.62 -19.85
N SER A 519 -16.07 -19.10 -19.21
CA SER A 519 -16.57 -20.46 -19.36
C SER A 519 -18.10 -20.47 -19.30
N ASP A 520 -18.72 -21.37 -20.05
CA ASP A 520 -20.16 -21.63 -20.00
C ASP A 520 -20.53 -22.46 -18.75
N GLU A 521 -19.54 -23.01 -18.03
CA GLU A 521 -19.77 -23.75 -16.79
C GLU A 521 -20.11 -22.80 -15.65
N ARG A 522 -21.20 -23.12 -14.94
CA ARG A 522 -21.63 -22.35 -13.78
C ARG A 522 -20.96 -22.86 -12.51
N VAL A 523 -20.01 -22.08 -12.01
CA VAL A 523 -19.27 -22.34 -10.76
C VAL A 523 -19.59 -21.25 -9.74
N ASP A 524 -20.26 -21.59 -8.64
CA ASP A 524 -20.76 -20.58 -7.68
C ASP A 524 -19.83 -20.32 -6.50
N LEU A 525 -18.93 -21.24 -6.13
CA LEU A 525 -17.94 -21.10 -5.04
C LEU A 525 -18.52 -20.52 -3.74
N PRO A 526 -19.54 -21.13 -3.14
CA PRO A 526 -20.29 -20.52 -2.04
C PRO A 526 -19.48 -20.49 -0.74
N ILE A 527 -19.71 -19.45 0.06
CA ILE A 527 -19.32 -19.36 1.47
C ILE A 527 -20.56 -19.64 2.31
N PRO A 528 -20.52 -20.57 3.29
CA PRO A 528 -21.66 -20.85 4.13
C PRO A 528 -22.08 -19.59 4.94
N PRO A 529 -23.34 -19.49 5.38
CA PRO A 529 -23.77 -18.40 6.23
C PRO A 529 -22.95 -18.32 7.53
N VAL A 530 -22.38 -17.17 7.81
CA VAL A 530 -21.60 -16.88 9.01
C VAL A 530 -22.15 -15.59 9.64
N ASP A 531 -22.30 -15.57 10.94
CA ASP A 531 -22.63 -14.37 11.72
C ASP A 531 -21.34 -13.60 12.04
N PHE A 532 -20.94 -12.69 11.16
CA PHE A 532 -19.72 -11.87 11.33
C PHE A 532 -19.91 -10.86 12.47
N CYS A 533 -21.11 -10.34 12.67
CA CYS A 533 -21.44 -9.50 13.80
C CYS A 533 -21.27 -10.25 15.14
N GLY A 534 -21.69 -11.52 15.18
CA GLY A 534 -21.49 -12.40 16.34
C GLY A 534 -20.02 -12.63 16.65
N ILE A 535 -19.19 -12.93 15.62
CA ILE A 535 -17.75 -13.09 15.75
C ILE A 535 -17.10 -11.80 16.30
N ALA A 536 -17.43 -10.65 15.75
CA ALA A 536 -16.88 -9.35 16.17
C ALA A 536 -17.26 -9.02 17.62
N LYS A 537 -18.53 -9.23 18.00
CA LYS A 537 -19.02 -9.04 19.36
C LYS A 537 -18.31 -9.98 20.36
N ALA A 538 -18.14 -11.26 19.99
CA ALA A 538 -17.40 -12.22 20.81
C ALA A 538 -15.92 -11.82 20.99
N ALA A 539 -15.31 -11.16 20.01
CA ALA A 539 -13.97 -10.59 20.10
C ALA A 539 -13.92 -9.26 20.90
N GLY A 540 -15.04 -8.70 21.34
CA GLY A 540 -15.14 -7.44 22.09
C GLY A 540 -15.31 -6.19 21.23
N ALA A 541 -15.53 -6.33 19.92
CA ALA A 541 -15.80 -5.23 19.01
C ALA A 541 -17.27 -4.80 19.01
N HIS A 542 -17.54 -3.57 18.60
CA HIS A 542 -18.89 -3.15 18.22
C HIS A 542 -19.22 -3.72 16.84
N ALA A 543 -20.49 -4.06 16.59
CA ALA A 543 -20.90 -4.58 15.29
C ALA A 543 -22.33 -4.17 14.94
N LEU A 544 -22.54 -3.84 13.67
CA LEU A 544 -23.80 -3.41 13.08
C LEU A 544 -24.02 -4.15 11.75
N GLU A 545 -25.26 -4.57 11.51
CA GLU A 545 -25.71 -5.14 10.26
C GLU A 545 -26.32 -4.05 9.36
N ILE A 546 -25.99 -4.10 8.06
CA ILE A 546 -26.46 -3.17 7.04
C ILE A 546 -27.09 -3.98 5.92
N HIS A 547 -28.40 -3.94 5.81
CA HIS A 547 -29.18 -4.66 4.79
C HIS A 547 -29.74 -3.73 3.73
N HIS A 548 -30.02 -2.47 4.08
CA HIS A 548 -30.73 -1.52 3.24
C HIS A 548 -30.02 -0.15 3.20
N PRO A 549 -30.24 0.65 2.16
CA PRO A 549 -29.71 2.01 2.07
C PRO A 549 -30.01 2.91 3.27
N GLU A 550 -31.17 2.72 3.90
CA GLU A 550 -31.62 3.48 5.08
C GLU A 550 -30.73 3.20 6.31
N ASP A 551 -30.12 2.02 6.41
CA ASP A 551 -29.24 1.69 7.52
C ASP A 551 -27.97 2.55 7.49
N PHE A 552 -27.45 2.86 6.29
CA PHE A 552 -26.38 3.85 6.15
C PHE A 552 -26.80 5.24 6.64
N ALA A 553 -28.05 5.64 6.40
CA ALA A 553 -28.56 6.94 6.84
C ALA A 553 -28.60 7.08 8.36
N ARG A 554 -28.72 5.97 9.09
CA ARG A 554 -28.75 5.90 10.55
C ARG A 554 -27.35 5.86 11.20
N LEU A 555 -26.29 5.64 10.42
CA LEU A 555 -24.92 5.57 10.96
C LEU A 555 -24.46 6.95 11.45
N ASP A 556 -24.08 7.03 12.70
CA ASP A 556 -23.30 8.15 13.21
C ASP A 556 -21.80 7.92 12.91
N CYS A 557 -21.38 8.30 11.69
CA CYS A 557 -20.01 8.08 11.22
C CYS A 557 -18.97 8.79 12.10
N GLN A 558 -19.30 9.93 12.72
CA GLN A 558 -18.38 10.63 13.59
C GLN A 558 -18.18 9.88 14.91
N ALA A 559 -19.25 9.36 15.50
CA ALA A 559 -19.17 8.52 16.69
C ALA A 559 -18.37 7.23 16.41
N LEU A 560 -18.54 6.61 15.24
CA LEU A 560 -17.77 5.43 14.83
C LEU A 560 -16.28 5.74 14.73
N CYS A 561 -15.91 6.88 14.15
CA CYS A 561 -14.50 7.31 13.99
C CYS A 561 -13.83 7.67 15.33
N SER A 562 -14.60 8.08 16.34
CA SER A 562 -14.08 8.49 17.67
C SER A 562 -14.23 7.44 18.75
N ARG A 563 -14.79 6.28 18.43
CA ARG A 563 -15.03 5.19 19.38
C ARG A 563 -13.72 4.63 19.93
N LYS A 564 -13.70 4.28 21.21
CA LYS A 564 -12.60 3.53 21.83
C LYS A 564 -12.73 2.04 21.52
N GLY A 565 -12.19 1.61 20.40
CA GLY A 565 -12.22 0.24 19.90
C GLY A 565 -12.87 0.13 18.51
N PRO A 566 -12.68 -1.02 17.84
CA PRO A 566 -13.14 -1.22 16.48
C PRO A 566 -14.64 -1.38 16.35
N THR A 567 -15.14 -1.12 15.15
CA THR A 567 -16.50 -1.44 14.71
C THR A 567 -16.46 -2.32 13.48
N LEU A 568 -17.26 -3.38 13.44
CA LEU A 568 -17.54 -4.15 12.24
C LEU A 568 -18.89 -3.73 11.67
N LEU A 569 -18.93 -3.43 10.38
CA LEU A 569 -20.13 -3.25 9.58
C LEU A 569 -20.29 -4.47 8.67
N GLU A 570 -21.28 -5.30 8.94
CA GLU A 570 -21.67 -6.44 8.11
C GLU A 570 -22.62 -5.93 7.02
N VAL A 571 -22.13 -5.81 5.78
CA VAL A 571 -22.85 -5.14 4.70
C VAL A 571 -23.28 -6.15 3.66
N HIS A 572 -24.59 -6.44 3.59
CA HIS A 572 -25.17 -7.37 2.64
C HIS A 572 -25.33 -6.71 1.26
N ILE A 573 -24.70 -7.30 0.24
CA ILE A 573 -24.68 -6.79 -1.13
C ILE A 573 -25.33 -7.79 -2.10
N ASP A 574 -25.66 -7.31 -3.30
CA ASP A 574 -26.16 -8.14 -4.38
C ASP A 574 -25.05 -9.10 -4.86
N PRO A 575 -25.20 -10.44 -4.65
CA PRO A 575 -24.20 -11.41 -5.05
C PRO A 575 -24.12 -11.64 -6.57
N GLU A 576 -25.09 -11.15 -7.32
CA GLU A 576 -25.17 -11.30 -8.78
C GLU A 576 -24.72 -10.02 -9.53
N GLU A 577 -24.48 -8.91 -8.83
CA GLU A 577 -23.95 -7.71 -9.46
C GLU A 577 -22.51 -7.97 -9.94
N VAL A 578 -22.29 -7.80 -11.23
CA VAL A 578 -21.01 -8.13 -11.88
C VAL A 578 -20.03 -6.97 -11.72
N PRO A 579 -18.87 -7.19 -11.08
CA PRO A 579 -17.88 -6.14 -10.91
C PRO A 579 -17.25 -5.71 -12.26
N PRO A 580 -16.69 -4.51 -12.34
CA PRO A 580 -15.98 -4.03 -13.51
C PRO A 580 -14.65 -4.79 -13.70
N LEU A 581 -14.71 -6.03 -14.20
CA LEU A 581 -13.55 -6.90 -14.42
C LEU A 581 -12.82 -6.61 -15.74
N LEU A 582 -13.32 -5.68 -16.54
CA LEU A 582 -12.73 -5.36 -17.84
C LEU A 582 -11.41 -4.60 -17.67
N MET A 583 -10.48 -4.87 -18.57
CA MET A 583 -9.28 -4.06 -18.76
C MET A 583 -9.68 -2.86 -19.62
N ALA A 584 -9.63 -1.68 -19.04
CA ALA A 584 -9.91 -0.44 -19.76
C ALA A 584 -8.67 0.02 -20.55
#